data_fb4146bf8bf028448724c53e2c4587c8
#
_entry.id   fb4146bf8bf028448724c53e2c4587c8
#
_cell.length_a   1.000
_cell.length_b   1.000
_cell.length_c   1.000
_cell.angle_alpha   90.00
_cell.angle_beta   90.00
_cell.angle_gamma   90.00
#
_symmetry.space_group_name_H-M   'P 1'
#
loop_
_entity.id
_entity.type
_entity.pdbx_description
1 polymer ?
#
loop_
_entity_poly.entity_id
_entity_poly.type
_entity_poly.pdbx_seq_one_letter_code
_entity_poly.pdbx_strand_id
1 'polypeptide(L)'
;DSNFAFMGFANTWWFGYNENILHPERMAQGVVRLYSQKKLRRIIEWLFQEYPVLDPATTEIMGPSMGGTGALLFGLRNPGLIAAVDANVPAGNLPKLPGAQGSLDDLFGPRDADIRTEDGHSVWDELNNTWYVRNHDDLPFVRVVNTRYDTWMEWPHTVPFLRALDEAGHSFAAWWSP
;
A
#
# COMPACT_ATOMS: atom_id res chain seq x y z
N ASP A 1 3.68 20.30 -17.93
CA ASP A 1 4.21 19.08 -17.28
C ASP A 1 4.26 19.17 -15.76
N SER A 2 3.53 20.12 -15.18
CA SER A 2 3.39 20.27 -13.73
C SER A 2 2.60 19.12 -13.08
N ASN A 3 1.78 18.39 -13.83
CA ASN A 3 1.00 17.29 -13.31
C ASN A 3 1.85 16.05 -12.96
N PHE A 4 2.99 15.86 -13.60
CA PHE A 4 3.88 14.73 -13.29
C PHE A 4 4.62 14.90 -11.95
N ALA A 5 4.91 16.13 -11.55
CA ALA A 5 5.52 16.40 -10.25
C ALA A 5 4.55 16.12 -9.08
N PHE A 6 3.24 16.19 -9.33
CA PHE A 6 2.19 15.87 -8.35
C PHE A 6 1.82 14.39 -8.28
N MET A 7 2.21 13.57 -9.24
CA MET A 7 2.16 12.10 -9.10
C MET A 7 3.26 11.60 -8.16
N GLY A 8 3.44 12.32 -7.07
CA GLY A 8 4.25 11.90 -5.97
C GLY A 8 3.63 10.71 -5.24
N PHE A 9 4.23 10.31 -4.16
CA PHE A 9 3.81 9.13 -3.39
C PHE A 9 2.32 9.12 -3.02
N ALA A 10 1.73 10.26 -2.70
CA ALA A 10 0.34 10.37 -2.28
C ALA A 10 -0.62 9.88 -3.36
N ASN A 11 -0.51 10.39 -4.59
CA ASN A 11 -1.47 10.07 -5.64
C ASN A 11 -1.35 8.64 -6.17
N THR A 12 -0.24 7.95 -5.93
CA THR A 12 0.00 6.57 -6.36
C THR A 12 -0.21 5.56 -5.24
N TRP A 13 -0.77 5.97 -4.11
CA TRP A 13 -0.91 5.14 -2.90
C TRP A 13 0.41 4.50 -2.44
N TRP A 14 1.54 5.16 -2.74
CA TRP A 14 2.91 4.67 -2.54
C TRP A 14 3.24 3.37 -3.28
N PHE A 15 2.45 3.00 -4.26
CA PHE A 15 2.59 1.76 -5.01
C PHE A 15 3.29 2.00 -6.36
N GLY A 16 2.57 2.59 -7.30
CA GLY A 16 3.05 2.86 -8.65
C GLY A 16 1.91 3.22 -9.58
N TYR A 17 2.10 3.00 -10.86
CA TYR A 17 1.07 3.27 -11.86
C TYR A 17 1.34 2.49 -13.16
N ASN A 18 0.31 2.38 -13.99
CA ASN A 18 0.40 1.74 -15.30
C ASN A 18 1.34 2.49 -16.23
N GLU A 19 2.20 1.78 -16.94
CA GLU A 19 3.14 2.39 -17.88
C GLU A 19 2.45 3.17 -19.01
N ASN A 20 1.18 2.85 -19.31
CA ASN A 20 0.34 3.50 -20.30
C ASN A 20 -0.59 4.56 -19.70
N ILE A 21 -0.30 5.10 -18.52
CA ILE A 21 -1.17 6.05 -17.81
C ILE A 21 -1.54 7.31 -18.63
N LEU A 22 -0.70 7.71 -19.59
CA LEU A 22 -0.98 8.81 -20.51
C LEU A 22 -1.77 8.38 -21.75
N HIS A 23 -2.10 7.09 -21.86
CA HIS A 23 -2.78 6.47 -22.98
C HIS A 23 -3.90 5.56 -22.45
N PRO A 24 -5.03 6.13 -21.99
CA PRO A 24 -6.11 5.36 -21.36
C PRO A 24 -6.60 4.18 -22.20
N GLU A 25 -6.62 4.34 -23.50
CA GLU A 25 -7.02 3.31 -24.46
C GLU A 25 -6.09 2.08 -24.51
N ARG A 26 -4.90 2.18 -23.90
CA ARG A 26 -3.88 1.12 -23.86
C ARG A 26 -3.66 0.56 -22.46
N MET A 27 -4.30 1.10 -21.45
CA MET A 27 -4.03 0.68 -20.07
C MET A 27 -4.35 -0.80 -19.82
N ALA A 28 -5.35 -1.35 -20.52
CA ALA A 28 -5.69 -2.78 -20.41
C ALA A 28 -4.57 -3.74 -20.87
N GLN A 29 -3.63 -3.27 -21.69
CA GLN A 29 -2.48 -4.05 -22.16
C GLN A 29 -1.17 -3.64 -21.46
N GLY A 30 -1.22 -2.65 -20.58
CA GLY A 30 -0.05 -2.13 -19.89
C GLY A 30 0.31 -2.93 -18.64
N VAL A 31 1.52 -2.69 -18.19
CA VAL A 31 2.07 -3.25 -16.95
C VAL A 31 2.11 -2.14 -15.88
N VAL A 32 1.72 -2.47 -14.66
CA VAL A 32 1.88 -1.55 -13.54
C VAL A 32 3.32 -1.60 -13.05
N ARG A 33 4.00 -0.46 -13.14
CA ARG A 33 5.37 -0.27 -12.67
C ARG A 33 5.37 0.22 -11.23
N LEU A 34 6.15 -0.42 -10.39
CA LEU A 34 6.26 -0.12 -8.96
C LEU A 34 7.15 1.11 -8.70
N TYR A 35 6.95 2.21 -9.44
CA TYR A 35 7.81 3.40 -9.38
C TYR A 35 7.91 3.99 -7.97
N SER A 36 6.79 4.13 -7.26
CA SER A 36 6.77 4.72 -5.92
C SER A 36 7.42 3.78 -4.89
N GLN A 37 7.17 2.48 -4.99
CA GLN A 37 7.84 1.45 -4.16
C GLN A 37 9.35 1.51 -4.34
N LYS A 38 9.82 1.48 -5.58
CA LYS A 38 11.26 1.53 -5.91
C LYS A 38 11.92 2.82 -5.45
N LYS A 39 11.24 3.95 -5.59
CA LYS A 39 11.76 5.25 -5.15
C LYS A 39 11.91 5.30 -3.64
N LEU A 40 10.89 4.86 -2.88
CA LEU A 40 10.95 4.79 -1.42
C LEU A 40 12.05 3.84 -0.95
N ARG A 41 12.11 2.64 -1.54
CA ARG A 41 13.15 1.65 -1.24
C ARG A 41 14.54 2.26 -1.40
N ARG A 42 14.83 2.90 -2.53
CA ARG A 42 16.13 3.53 -2.79
C ARG A 42 16.48 4.64 -1.80
N ILE A 43 15.51 5.44 -1.39
CA ILE A 43 15.71 6.49 -0.38
C ILE A 43 16.09 5.84 0.97
N ILE A 44 15.38 4.80 1.39
CA ILE A 44 15.64 4.11 2.66
C ILE A 44 17.00 3.40 2.61
N GLU A 45 17.30 2.66 1.54
CA GLU A 45 18.58 1.99 1.35
C GLU A 45 19.75 3.00 1.34
N TRP A 46 19.58 4.15 0.70
CA TRP A 46 20.55 5.24 0.72
C TRP A 46 20.73 5.81 2.14
N LEU A 47 19.65 6.01 2.90
CA LEU A 47 19.74 6.47 4.29
C LEU A 47 20.54 5.49 5.16
N PHE A 48 20.36 4.19 5.01
CA PHE A 48 21.13 3.18 5.75
C PHE A 48 22.61 3.18 5.37
N GLN A 49 22.95 3.50 4.12
CA GLN A 49 24.34 3.61 3.67
C GLN A 49 25.01 4.88 4.21
N GLU A 50 24.32 6.02 4.17
CA GLU A 50 24.85 7.32 4.61
C GLU A 50 24.89 7.44 6.14
N TYR A 51 23.97 6.79 6.84
CA TYR A 51 23.82 6.88 8.29
C TYR A 51 23.87 5.50 8.95
N PRO A 52 25.06 4.93 9.18
CA PRO A 52 25.20 3.57 9.75
C PRO A 52 24.62 3.37 11.16
N VAL A 53 24.19 4.45 11.81
CA VAL A 53 23.47 4.40 13.09
C VAL A 53 22.02 3.95 12.93
N LEU A 54 21.48 4.04 11.72
CA LEU A 54 20.12 3.58 11.41
C LEU A 54 20.11 2.06 11.26
N ASP A 55 19.14 1.43 11.90
CA ASP A 55 18.99 -0.02 11.92
C ASP A 55 17.65 -0.41 11.26
N PRO A 56 17.67 -1.23 10.18
CA PRO A 56 16.43 -1.76 9.59
C PRO A 56 15.52 -2.46 10.60
N ALA A 57 16.08 -3.15 11.60
CA ALA A 57 15.34 -3.85 12.64
C ALA A 57 14.54 -2.91 13.57
N THR A 58 14.79 -1.61 13.52
CA THR A 58 14.05 -0.58 14.29
C THR A 58 13.38 0.46 13.40
N THR A 59 13.44 0.28 12.08
CA THR A 59 12.86 1.24 11.14
C THR A 59 11.34 1.06 11.07
N GLU A 60 10.63 2.14 11.31
CA GLU A 60 9.17 2.21 11.27
C GLU A 60 8.72 3.08 10.09
N ILE A 61 7.64 2.67 9.43
CA ILE A 61 6.94 3.48 8.43
C ILE A 61 5.55 3.83 8.94
N MET A 62 5.17 5.11 8.83
CA MET A 62 3.88 5.57 9.34
C MET A 62 3.17 6.52 8.38
N GLY A 63 1.86 6.59 8.53
CA GLY A 63 1.06 7.56 7.78
C GLY A 63 -0.41 7.56 8.17
N PRO A 64 -1.11 8.69 7.97
CA PRO A 64 -2.54 8.80 8.13
C PRO A 64 -3.28 8.65 6.79
N SER A 65 -4.53 8.14 6.82
CA SER A 65 -5.45 8.11 5.68
C SER A 65 -4.83 7.42 4.45
N MET A 66 -4.74 8.11 3.32
CA MET A 66 -4.01 7.63 2.12
C MET A 66 -2.55 7.26 2.45
N GLY A 67 -1.88 8.03 3.32
CA GLY A 67 -0.54 7.71 3.79
C GLY A 67 -0.49 6.45 4.65
N GLY A 68 -1.51 6.18 5.47
CA GLY A 68 -1.65 4.94 6.23
C GLY A 68 -1.83 3.71 5.32
N THR A 69 -2.64 3.86 4.27
CA THR A 69 -2.76 2.83 3.22
C THR A 69 -1.44 2.61 2.48
N GLY A 70 -0.76 3.70 2.13
CA GLY A 70 0.57 3.65 1.51
C GLY A 70 1.62 3.00 2.41
N ALA A 71 1.60 3.29 3.71
CA ALA A 71 2.49 2.66 4.69
C ALA A 71 2.26 1.15 4.77
N LEU A 72 1.00 0.69 4.75
CA LEU A 72 0.68 -0.75 4.66
C LEU A 72 1.18 -1.34 3.33
N LEU A 73 0.87 -0.70 2.19
CA LEU A 73 1.27 -1.19 0.88
C LEU A 73 2.79 -1.27 0.72
N PHE A 74 3.53 -0.33 1.30
CA PHE A 74 4.99 -0.36 1.26
C PHE A 74 5.58 -1.31 2.30
N GLY A 75 5.19 -1.16 3.56
CA GLY A 75 5.81 -1.89 4.67
C GLY A 75 5.63 -3.40 4.57
N LEU A 76 4.42 -3.88 4.27
CA LEU A 76 4.14 -5.31 4.11
C LEU A 76 4.97 -5.96 2.98
N ARG A 77 5.33 -5.20 1.95
CA ARG A 77 6.11 -5.69 0.78
C ARG A 77 7.61 -5.50 0.92
N ASN A 78 8.06 -4.93 2.05
CA ASN A 78 9.47 -4.66 2.30
C ASN A 78 9.89 -5.05 3.74
N PRO A 79 9.61 -6.29 4.19
CA PRO A 79 9.90 -6.70 5.57
C PRO A 79 11.37 -6.63 5.93
N GLY A 80 12.28 -6.76 4.96
CA GLY A 80 13.73 -6.62 5.18
C GLY A 80 14.21 -5.17 5.39
N LEU A 81 13.35 -4.16 5.13
CA LEU A 81 13.65 -2.74 5.32
C LEU A 81 12.84 -2.10 6.44
N ILE A 82 11.67 -2.65 6.74
CA ILE A 82 10.69 -2.07 7.65
C ILE A 82 10.38 -3.08 8.74
N ALA A 83 10.69 -2.72 9.99
CA ALA A 83 10.39 -3.56 11.15
C ALA A 83 8.94 -3.39 11.63
N ALA A 84 8.36 -2.19 11.47
CA ALA A 84 7.01 -1.91 11.91
C ALA A 84 6.27 -0.95 10.96
N VAL A 85 4.96 -1.16 10.83
CA VAL A 85 4.05 -0.27 10.10
C VAL A 85 3.05 0.33 11.06
N ASP A 86 2.97 1.67 11.11
CA ASP A 86 1.96 2.40 11.87
C ASP A 86 0.96 3.07 10.90
N ALA A 87 -0.19 2.45 10.73
CA ALA A 87 -1.21 2.89 9.80
C ALA A 87 -2.39 3.51 10.54
N ASN A 88 -2.57 4.82 10.38
CA ASN A 88 -3.68 5.54 10.97
C ASN A 88 -4.81 5.69 9.93
N VAL A 89 -5.98 5.16 10.23
CA VAL A 89 -7.18 5.06 9.38
C VAL A 89 -6.88 4.57 7.95
N PRO A 90 -6.22 3.41 7.78
CA PRO A 90 -5.86 2.88 6.48
C PRO A 90 -7.01 2.14 5.79
N ALA A 91 -6.93 2.00 4.47
CA ALA A 91 -7.71 1.00 3.74
C ALA A 91 -7.00 -0.37 3.78
N GLY A 92 -7.58 -1.35 4.47
CA GLY A 92 -7.08 -2.73 4.48
C GLY A 92 -7.24 -3.45 3.13
N ASN A 93 -8.23 -3.06 2.34
CA ASN A 93 -8.47 -3.53 0.97
C ASN A 93 -8.75 -2.32 0.08
N LEU A 94 -7.71 -1.78 -0.53
CA LEU A 94 -7.81 -0.57 -1.34
C LEU A 94 -8.75 -0.73 -2.56
N PRO A 95 -8.73 -1.83 -3.33
CA PRO A 95 -9.68 -2.06 -4.42
C PRO A 95 -11.14 -2.00 -4.02
N LYS A 96 -11.48 -2.27 -2.77
CA LYS A 96 -12.87 -2.22 -2.27
C LYS A 96 -13.25 -0.90 -1.62
N LEU A 97 -12.33 0.05 -1.51
CA LEU A 97 -12.63 1.36 -0.92
C LEU A 97 -13.54 2.17 -1.87
N PRO A 98 -14.79 2.50 -1.49
CA PRO A 98 -15.75 3.11 -2.41
C PRO A 98 -15.27 4.41 -3.04
N GLY A 99 -14.65 5.30 -2.26
CA GLY A 99 -14.16 6.60 -2.73
C GLY A 99 -12.91 6.55 -3.60
N ALA A 100 -12.21 5.39 -3.68
CA ALA A 100 -10.98 5.26 -4.43
C ALA A 100 -11.16 4.67 -5.83
N GLN A 101 -12.32 4.10 -6.15
CA GLN A 101 -12.50 3.26 -7.33
C GLN A 101 -12.12 3.96 -8.64
N GLY A 102 -12.65 5.16 -8.91
CA GLY A 102 -12.34 5.89 -10.15
C GLY A 102 -10.85 6.24 -10.25
N SER A 103 -10.25 6.72 -9.17
CA SER A 103 -8.82 7.05 -9.16
C SER A 103 -7.91 5.84 -9.32
N LEU A 104 -8.34 4.66 -8.91
CA LEU A 104 -7.58 3.42 -9.12
C LEU A 104 -7.64 2.97 -10.58
N ASP A 105 -8.81 3.10 -11.21
CA ASP A 105 -8.95 2.78 -12.64
C ASP A 105 -8.12 3.73 -13.50
N ASP A 106 -8.04 5.02 -13.12
CA ASP A 106 -7.19 6.02 -13.77
C ASP A 106 -5.68 5.75 -13.59
N LEU A 107 -5.29 5.13 -12.48
CA LEU A 107 -3.89 4.83 -12.19
C LEU A 107 -3.43 3.49 -12.76
N PHE A 108 -4.26 2.48 -12.63
CA PHE A 108 -3.87 1.10 -12.88
C PHE A 108 -4.53 0.51 -14.12
N GLY A 109 -5.69 1.04 -14.53
CA GLY A 109 -6.48 0.59 -15.68
C GLY A 109 -7.76 -0.13 -15.28
N PRO A 110 -8.53 -0.63 -16.25
CA PRO A 110 -9.85 -1.20 -16.00
C PRO A 110 -9.79 -2.49 -15.17
N ARG A 111 -10.74 -2.64 -14.25
CA ARG A 111 -10.76 -3.73 -13.25
C ARG A 111 -11.06 -5.11 -13.82
N ASP A 112 -11.69 -5.16 -14.97
CA ASP A 112 -12.02 -6.38 -15.71
C ASP A 112 -10.87 -6.89 -16.59
N ALA A 113 -9.79 -6.11 -16.73
CA ALA A 113 -8.59 -6.52 -17.41
C ALA A 113 -7.61 -7.24 -16.46
N ASP A 114 -6.91 -8.26 -16.97
CA ASP A 114 -5.84 -8.97 -16.24
C ASP A 114 -4.56 -8.12 -16.22
N ILE A 115 -4.61 -7.01 -15.51
CA ILE A 115 -3.47 -6.10 -15.38
C ILE A 115 -2.52 -6.62 -14.31
N ARG A 116 -1.24 -6.71 -14.68
CA ARG A 116 -0.20 -7.24 -13.82
C ARG A 116 0.82 -6.19 -13.45
N THR A 117 1.46 -6.38 -12.30
CA THR A 117 2.67 -5.65 -11.93
C THR A 117 3.86 -6.14 -12.76
N GLU A 118 4.95 -5.40 -12.76
CA GLU A 118 6.18 -5.80 -13.45
C GLU A 118 6.79 -7.11 -12.93
N ASP A 119 6.39 -7.54 -11.72
CA ASP A 119 6.79 -8.82 -11.12
C ASP A 119 5.80 -9.96 -11.49
N GLY A 120 4.79 -9.68 -12.32
CA GLY A 120 3.85 -10.65 -12.86
C GLY A 120 2.64 -10.96 -11.97
N HIS A 121 2.50 -10.30 -10.83
CA HIS A 121 1.37 -10.47 -9.92
C HIS A 121 0.15 -9.66 -10.38
N SER A 122 -1.06 -10.12 -10.05
CA SER A 122 -2.28 -9.33 -10.25
C SER A 122 -2.19 -8.01 -9.46
N VAL A 123 -2.39 -6.88 -10.13
CA VAL A 123 -2.34 -5.58 -9.48
C VAL A 123 -3.42 -5.45 -8.39
N TRP A 124 -4.59 -6.05 -8.61
CA TRP A 124 -5.71 -5.97 -7.68
C TRP A 124 -5.50 -6.81 -6.41
N ASP A 125 -4.77 -7.92 -6.52
CA ASP A 125 -4.32 -8.70 -5.37
C ASP A 125 -3.22 -7.98 -4.61
N GLU A 126 -2.27 -7.40 -5.33
CA GLU A 126 -1.20 -6.60 -4.72
C GLU A 126 -1.73 -5.35 -3.99
N LEU A 127 -2.80 -4.72 -4.43
CA LEU A 127 -3.44 -3.59 -3.74
C LEU A 127 -4.35 -4.01 -2.59
N ASN A 128 -4.59 -5.31 -2.41
CA ASN A 128 -5.43 -5.88 -1.37
C ASN A 128 -4.58 -6.41 -0.21
N ASN A 129 -4.34 -5.59 0.81
CA ASN A 129 -3.54 -6.02 1.97
C ASN A 129 -4.16 -7.20 2.73
N THR A 130 -5.49 -7.38 2.68
CA THR A 130 -6.16 -8.56 3.26
C THR A 130 -5.75 -9.85 2.55
N TRP A 131 -5.66 -9.81 1.22
CA TRP A 131 -5.17 -10.93 0.42
C TRP A 131 -3.67 -11.15 0.64
N TYR A 132 -2.91 -10.05 0.64
CA TYR A 132 -1.45 -10.09 0.79
C TYR A 132 -1.04 -10.80 2.09
N VAL A 133 -1.62 -10.41 3.21
CA VAL A 133 -1.36 -11.01 4.54
C VAL A 133 -1.64 -12.51 4.57
N ARG A 134 -2.68 -12.98 3.87
CA ARG A 134 -3.02 -14.41 3.83
C ARG A 134 -2.09 -15.26 2.96
N ASN A 135 -1.27 -14.63 2.13
CA ASN A 135 -0.41 -15.31 1.16
C ASN A 135 1.10 -15.09 1.40
N HIS A 136 1.46 -14.40 2.50
CA HIS A 136 2.85 -14.11 2.84
C HIS A 136 3.08 -14.27 4.34
N ASP A 137 4.16 -14.93 4.72
CA ASP A 137 4.46 -15.28 6.12
C ASP A 137 5.42 -14.29 6.81
N ASP A 138 6.36 -13.69 6.07
CA ASP A 138 7.35 -12.77 6.61
C ASP A 138 6.85 -11.33 6.49
N LEU A 139 6.19 -10.84 7.54
CA LEU A 139 5.62 -9.49 7.58
C LEU A 139 6.13 -8.69 8.78
N PRO A 140 6.28 -7.36 8.64
CA PRO A 140 6.62 -6.50 9.76
C PRO A 140 5.49 -6.47 10.80
N PHE A 141 5.80 -6.01 12.02
CA PHE A 141 4.76 -5.70 13.01
C PHE A 141 3.81 -4.62 12.46
N VAL A 142 2.50 -4.80 12.65
CA VAL A 142 1.49 -3.87 12.14
C VAL A 142 0.74 -3.22 13.29
N ARG A 143 0.73 -1.88 13.34
CA ARG A 143 -0.14 -1.10 14.22
C ARG A 143 -1.19 -0.38 13.38
N VAL A 144 -2.46 -0.57 13.72
CA VAL A 144 -3.59 0.07 13.06
C VAL A 144 -4.38 0.88 14.06
N VAL A 145 -4.61 2.14 13.73
CA VAL A 145 -5.49 3.03 14.49
C VAL A 145 -6.66 3.42 13.59
N ASN A 146 -7.89 3.13 14.01
CA ASN A 146 -9.09 3.52 13.28
C ASN A 146 -10.06 4.29 14.16
N THR A 147 -10.94 5.05 13.52
CA THR A 147 -12.15 5.58 14.17
C THR A 147 -13.38 4.90 13.58
N ARG A 148 -14.34 4.62 14.43
CA ARG A 148 -15.60 3.94 14.04
C ARG A 148 -16.44 4.77 13.09
N TYR A 149 -16.31 6.08 13.14
CA TYR A 149 -17.12 7.03 12.39
C TYR A 149 -16.39 7.70 11.23
N ASP A 150 -15.25 7.17 10.81
CA ASP A 150 -14.61 7.64 9.57
C ASP A 150 -15.51 7.34 8.38
N THR A 151 -15.83 8.38 7.61
CA THR A 151 -16.73 8.28 6.46
C THR A 151 -16.02 8.03 5.13
N TRP A 152 -14.68 8.07 5.13
CA TRP A 152 -13.84 7.82 3.96
C TRP A 152 -13.13 6.47 4.04
N MET A 153 -12.47 6.22 5.17
CA MET A 153 -11.80 4.95 5.46
C MET A 153 -12.68 4.13 6.42
N GLU A 154 -13.87 3.78 5.96
CA GLU A 154 -14.89 3.16 6.77
C GLU A 154 -14.40 1.93 7.51
N TRP A 155 -14.70 1.86 8.81
CA TRP A 155 -14.33 0.75 9.69
C TRP A 155 -14.62 -0.66 9.12
N PRO A 156 -15.78 -0.93 8.48
CA PRO A 156 -16.07 -2.24 7.89
C PRO A 156 -15.04 -2.71 6.86
N HIS A 157 -14.32 -1.80 6.19
CA HIS A 157 -13.28 -2.16 5.23
C HIS A 157 -11.96 -2.57 5.88
N THR A 158 -11.72 -2.17 7.14
CA THR A 158 -10.49 -2.54 7.89
C THR A 158 -10.65 -3.86 8.64
N VAL A 159 -11.85 -4.20 9.08
CA VAL A 159 -12.11 -5.43 9.85
C VAL A 159 -11.62 -6.71 9.16
N PRO A 160 -11.87 -6.94 7.85
CA PRO A 160 -11.35 -8.12 7.16
C PRO A 160 -9.83 -8.21 7.15
N PHE A 161 -9.13 -7.07 7.12
CA PHE A 161 -7.68 -7.01 7.20
C PHE A 161 -7.15 -7.43 8.57
N LEU A 162 -7.75 -6.89 9.66
CA LEU A 162 -7.39 -7.28 11.03
C LEU A 162 -7.64 -8.77 11.29
N ARG A 163 -8.75 -9.31 10.78
CA ARG A 163 -9.03 -10.75 10.85
C ARG A 163 -8.00 -11.58 10.08
N ALA A 164 -7.58 -11.10 8.93
CA ALA A 164 -6.56 -11.81 8.16
C ALA A 164 -5.20 -11.86 8.89
N LEU A 165 -4.81 -10.78 9.58
CA LEU A 165 -3.62 -10.77 10.45
C LEU A 165 -3.73 -11.79 11.59
N ASP A 166 -4.88 -11.84 12.26
CA ASP A 166 -5.16 -12.78 13.36
C ASP A 166 -5.18 -14.22 12.87
N GLU A 167 -5.92 -14.52 11.81
CA GLU A 167 -6.05 -15.85 11.19
C GLU A 167 -4.70 -16.40 10.70
N ALA A 168 -3.83 -15.54 10.18
CA ALA A 168 -2.49 -15.89 9.72
C ALA A 168 -1.44 -15.93 10.85
N GLY A 169 -1.80 -15.54 12.09
CA GLY A 169 -0.90 -15.53 13.23
C GLY A 169 0.16 -14.43 13.20
N HIS A 170 -0.06 -13.36 12.44
CA HIS A 170 0.85 -12.22 12.38
C HIS A 170 0.72 -11.32 13.60
N SER A 171 1.84 -10.79 14.06
CA SER A 171 1.87 -9.86 15.18
C SER A 171 1.31 -8.49 14.79
N PHE A 172 0.26 -8.05 15.48
CA PHE A 172 -0.32 -6.73 15.25
C PHE A 172 -0.92 -6.13 16.52
N ALA A 173 -1.17 -4.81 16.49
CA ALA A 173 -1.97 -4.10 17.47
C ALA A 173 -3.03 -3.24 16.76
N ALA A 174 -4.23 -3.20 17.30
CA ALA A 174 -5.32 -2.42 16.75
C ALA A 174 -6.01 -1.59 17.83
N TRP A 175 -6.20 -0.30 17.54
CA TRP A 175 -7.00 0.62 18.34
C TRP A 175 -8.09 1.24 17.50
N TRP A 176 -9.22 1.46 18.12
CA TRP A 176 -10.28 2.26 17.54
C TRP A 176 -10.91 3.16 18.58
N SER A 177 -11.16 4.40 18.19
CA SER A 177 -11.98 5.31 18.97
C SER A 177 -13.45 5.17 18.59
N PRO A 178 -14.35 5.43 19.56
CA PRO A 178 -15.78 5.50 19.29
C PRO A 178 -16.11 6.59 18.26
#